data_475e8cd62c9ee94866c93b61aa7ce53c
#
_entry.id   475e8cd62c9ee94866c93b61aa7ce53c
#
_cell.length_a   1.000
_cell.length_b   1.000
_cell.length_c   1.000
_cell.angle_alpha   90.00
_cell.angle_beta   90.00
_cell.angle_gamma   90.00
#
_symmetry.space_group_name_H-M   'P 1'
#
loop_
_entity.id
_entity.type
_entity.pdbx_description
1 polymer ?
#
loop_
_entity_poly.entity_id
_entity_poly.type
_entity_poly.pdbx_seq_one_letter_code
_entity_poly.pdbx_strand_id
1 'polypeptide(L)'
;MLFRSETLWFQRVADTADDLGLPWIYGDDPHSPDLAAAVAQAQPDLIFSFYYRAMIPAALLGLAPAGAYNMHGSLLPQFRGRAPTNWAVLMGATQTGATLHEMTAKPDAGFIVDQSAVPILPDDTAHQVFDKVTVAAEQVLWRSLPALLAGRAPRLPNELSQGSYFGGRKPEDGRIDWSQPAQQVYNLIRAVAPPYPGAFTEIGGRRFGVARAHRGVPPSERAGRGPGLHVSGRRIVGICGDGGVIDILELLSGATPVDAAAFGLLLHSSSGSP
;
A
#
# COMPACT_ATOMS: atom_id res chain seq x y z
N MET A 1 3.64 0.51 8.73
CA MET A 1 3.38 1.91 8.35
C MET A 1 4.06 2.19 7.04
N LEU A 2 3.33 2.60 6.03
CA LEU A 2 3.89 3.05 4.76
C LEU A 2 4.47 4.46 4.90
N PHE A 3 3.91 5.25 5.82
CA PHE A 3 4.31 6.63 6.08
C PHE A 3 4.34 6.90 7.59
N ARG A 4 5.23 7.77 8.06
CA ARG A 4 5.30 8.18 9.48
C ARG A 4 4.04 8.92 9.98
N SER A 5 3.19 9.38 9.05
CA SER A 5 1.96 10.14 9.31
C SER A 5 0.68 9.29 9.23
N GLU A 6 0.80 7.97 9.12
CA GLU A 6 -0.38 7.10 9.12
C GLU A 6 -1.04 7.06 10.50
N THR A 7 -2.36 7.15 10.52
CA THR A 7 -3.15 6.83 11.69
C THR A 7 -3.03 5.33 11.98
N LEU A 8 -2.96 4.94 13.25
CA LEU A 8 -2.99 3.51 13.62
C LEU A 8 -4.33 2.91 13.20
N TRP A 9 -4.30 2.02 12.23
CA TRP A 9 -5.48 1.32 11.69
C TRP A 9 -5.35 -0.20 11.80
N PHE A 10 -4.32 -0.68 12.52
CA PHE A 10 -4.04 -2.09 12.74
C PHE A 10 -3.89 -2.39 14.24
N GLN A 11 -4.21 -3.62 14.62
CA GLN A 11 -4.00 -4.13 15.97
C GLN A 11 -2.52 -4.38 16.22
N ARG A 12 -2.06 -4.13 17.44
CA ARG A 12 -0.68 -4.45 17.82
C ARG A 12 -0.53 -5.95 18.04
N VAL A 13 0.51 -6.54 17.45
CA VAL A 13 0.81 -7.97 17.65
C VAL A 13 1.10 -8.30 19.11
N ALA A 14 1.72 -7.35 19.84
CA ALA A 14 1.97 -7.50 21.28
C ALA A 14 0.68 -7.68 22.09
N ASP A 15 -0.37 -6.91 21.78
CA ASP A 15 -1.65 -7.02 22.48
C ASP A 15 -2.28 -8.42 22.28
N THR A 16 -2.20 -8.96 21.06
CA THR A 16 -2.65 -10.33 20.76
C THR A 16 -1.79 -11.38 21.45
N ALA A 17 -0.48 -11.15 21.55
CA ALA A 17 0.42 -12.07 22.26
C ALA A 17 0.10 -12.10 23.76
N ASP A 18 -0.16 -10.93 24.38
CA ASP A 18 -0.58 -10.81 25.77
C ASP A 18 -1.91 -11.57 26.03
N ASP A 19 -2.91 -11.37 25.17
CA ASP A 19 -4.21 -12.04 25.24
C ASP A 19 -4.09 -13.58 25.17
N LEU A 20 -3.10 -14.06 24.42
CA LEU A 20 -2.83 -15.49 24.25
C LEU A 20 -1.80 -16.06 25.25
N GLY A 21 -1.23 -15.22 26.13
CA GLY A 21 -0.18 -15.61 27.06
C GLY A 21 1.12 -16.03 26.37
N LEU A 22 1.41 -15.50 25.19
CA LEU A 22 2.62 -15.79 24.43
C LEU A 22 3.74 -14.81 24.80
N PRO A 23 4.99 -15.28 24.95
CA PRO A 23 6.11 -14.39 25.19
C PRO A 23 6.39 -13.55 23.94
N TRP A 24 6.68 -12.28 24.14
CA TRP A 24 7.09 -11.38 23.09
C TRP A 24 8.18 -10.42 23.56
N ILE A 25 8.94 -9.89 22.62
CA ILE A 25 9.94 -8.85 22.85
C ILE A 25 9.78 -7.74 21.82
N TYR A 26 10.17 -6.55 22.20
CA TYR A 26 10.24 -5.42 21.28
C TYR A 26 11.67 -5.27 20.75
N GLY A 27 11.83 -5.12 19.45
CA GLY A 27 13.14 -4.91 18.81
C GLY A 27 13.01 -4.15 17.51
N ASP A 28 13.51 -2.92 17.50
CA ASP A 28 13.50 -2.04 16.31
C ASP A 28 14.66 -2.32 15.37
N ASP A 29 15.79 -2.79 15.92
CA ASP A 29 17.01 -3.07 15.18
C ASP A 29 17.22 -4.58 15.04
N PRO A 30 17.10 -5.16 13.83
CA PRO A 30 17.34 -6.57 13.60
C PRO A 30 18.82 -6.96 13.73
N HIS A 31 19.72 -6.00 13.82
CA HIS A 31 21.16 -6.23 14.08
C HIS A 31 21.54 -6.17 15.55
N SER A 32 20.58 -5.90 16.45
CA SER A 32 20.83 -5.86 17.88
C SER A 32 21.32 -7.20 18.41
N PRO A 33 22.46 -7.24 19.16
CA PRO A 33 22.93 -8.46 19.80
C PRO A 33 21.94 -9.03 20.80
N ASP A 34 21.17 -8.17 21.50
CA ASP A 34 20.16 -8.58 22.47
C ASP A 34 19.00 -9.31 21.79
N LEU A 35 18.55 -8.80 20.62
CA LEU A 35 17.55 -9.48 19.82
C LEU A 35 18.07 -10.85 19.32
N ALA A 36 19.29 -10.90 18.84
CA ALA A 36 19.90 -12.15 18.38
C ALA A 36 20.01 -13.18 19.51
N ALA A 37 20.41 -12.73 20.71
CA ALA A 37 20.46 -13.59 21.90
C ALA A 37 19.08 -14.11 22.32
N ALA A 38 18.06 -13.25 22.31
CA ALA A 38 16.69 -13.62 22.63
C ALA A 38 16.11 -14.65 21.64
N VAL A 39 16.32 -14.44 20.34
CA VAL A 39 15.91 -15.38 19.28
C VAL A 39 16.64 -16.72 19.43
N ALA A 40 17.96 -16.70 19.70
CA ALA A 40 18.74 -17.92 19.93
C ALA A 40 18.27 -18.69 21.18
N GLN A 41 17.91 -17.97 22.25
CA GLN A 41 17.36 -18.57 23.47
C GLN A 41 15.98 -19.21 23.24
N ALA A 42 15.17 -18.63 22.35
CA ALA A 42 13.86 -19.19 21.99
C ALA A 42 13.96 -20.49 21.17
N GLN A 43 15.12 -20.78 20.57
CA GLN A 43 15.37 -21.99 19.75
C GLN A 43 14.26 -22.25 18.72
N PRO A 44 13.94 -21.29 17.84
CA PRO A 44 12.84 -21.44 16.90
C PRO A 44 13.12 -22.52 15.86
N ASP A 45 12.16 -23.39 15.58
CA ASP A 45 12.20 -24.29 14.44
C ASP A 45 11.97 -23.55 13.13
N LEU A 46 11.07 -22.55 13.14
CA LEU A 46 10.67 -21.72 12.02
C LEU A 46 10.66 -20.24 12.39
N ILE A 47 11.02 -19.38 11.47
CA ILE A 47 10.87 -17.94 11.60
C ILE A 47 9.90 -17.46 10.52
N PHE A 48 8.87 -16.69 10.93
CA PHE A 48 7.98 -16.01 10.02
C PHE A 48 8.10 -14.49 10.14
N SER A 49 8.08 -13.81 9.00
CA SER A 49 8.03 -12.36 8.90
C SER A 49 6.70 -11.93 8.29
N PHE A 50 6.00 -11.02 8.99
CA PHE A 50 4.78 -10.41 8.52
C PHE A 50 4.94 -8.89 8.55
N TYR A 51 5.00 -8.26 7.37
CA TYR A 51 5.12 -6.80 7.22
C TYR A 51 6.30 -6.17 7.99
N TYR A 52 7.34 -6.95 8.32
CA TYR A 52 8.55 -6.42 8.94
C TYR A 52 9.33 -5.54 7.94
N ARG A 53 9.83 -4.39 8.38
CA ARG A 53 10.28 -3.31 7.48
C ARG A 53 11.76 -3.27 7.22
N ALA A 54 12.53 -3.95 8.04
CA ALA A 54 13.97 -4.06 7.89
C ALA A 54 14.34 -5.41 7.28
N MET A 55 15.53 -5.48 6.70
CA MET A 55 16.11 -6.76 6.28
C MET A 55 16.56 -7.53 7.52
N ILE A 56 16.10 -8.77 7.66
CA ILE A 56 16.52 -9.66 8.73
C ILE A 56 17.88 -10.24 8.36
N PRO A 57 18.91 -10.12 9.23
CA PRO A 57 20.24 -10.62 8.94
C PRO A 57 20.29 -12.13 8.75
N ALA A 58 21.16 -12.62 7.85
CA ALA A 58 21.31 -14.04 7.59
C ALA A 58 21.66 -14.84 8.86
N ALA A 59 22.38 -14.24 9.81
CA ALA A 59 22.69 -14.86 11.10
C ALA A 59 21.43 -15.17 11.92
N LEU A 60 20.40 -14.29 11.89
CA LEU A 60 19.12 -14.56 12.55
C LEU A 60 18.31 -15.60 11.79
N LEU A 61 18.26 -15.51 10.45
CA LEU A 61 17.54 -16.47 9.62
C LEU A 61 18.09 -17.90 9.80
N GLY A 62 19.40 -18.02 10.00
CA GLY A 62 20.07 -19.29 10.23
C GLY A 62 19.79 -19.95 11.58
N LEU A 63 19.14 -19.27 12.52
CA LEU A 63 18.75 -19.84 13.82
C LEU A 63 17.55 -20.79 13.71
N ALA A 64 16.81 -20.76 12.62
CA ALA A 64 15.65 -21.60 12.39
C ALA A 64 15.98 -22.76 11.43
N PRO A 65 16.23 -23.99 11.93
CA PRO A 65 16.66 -25.11 11.10
C PRO A 65 15.62 -25.57 10.07
N ALA A 66 14.35 -25.37 10.31
CA ALA A 66 13.27 -25.67 9.36
C ALA A 66 12.95 -24.51 8.41
N GLY A 67 13.68 -23.39 8.51
CA GLY A 67 13.63 -22.29 7.56
C GLY A 67 13.03 -21.01 8.09
N ALA A 68 13.22 -19.94 7.30
CA ALA A 68 12.73 -18.61 7.59
C ALA A 68 11.91 -18.11 6.38
N TYR A 69 10.69 -17.63 6.64
CA TYR A 69 9.70 -17.33 5.61
C TYR A 69 9.11 -15.92 5.80
N ASN A 70 8.82 -15.26 4.68
CA ASN A 70 8.12 -13.97 4.67
C ASN A 70 6.79 -14.08 3.96
N MET A 71 5.77 -13.45 4.52
CA MET A 71 4.49 -13.25 3.86
C MET A 71 4.52 -11.91 3.14
N HIS A 72 4.60 -11.95 1.81
CA HIS A 72 4.65 -10.77 0.96
C HIS A 72 3.27 -10.46 0.37
N GLY A 73 2.87 -9.18 0.40
CA GLY A 73 1.54 -8.72 -0.02
C GLY A 73 1.38 -8.53 -1.53
N SER A 74 1.94 -9.40 -2.34
CA SER A 74 1.70 -9.49 -3.78
C SER A 74 1.87 -10.93 -4.30
N LEU A 75 1.56 -11.13 -5.56
CA LEU A 75 1.88 -12.37 -6.29
C LEU A 75 3.31 -12.27 -6.84
N LEU A 76 4.29 -12.80 -6.11
CA LEU A 76 5.67 -12.83 -6.58
C LEU A 76 5.78 -13.61 -7.90
N PRO A 77 6.64 -13.17 -8.82
CA PRO A 77 7.68 -12.13 -8.72
C PRO A 77 7.19 -10.70 -8.94
N GLN A 78 5.90 -10.46 -9.10
CA GLN A 78 5.35 -9.11 -9.29
C GLN A 78 5.34 -8.31 -8.00
N PHE A 79 5.60 -6.98 -8.11
CA PHE A 79 5.52 -6.03 -7.01
C PHE A 79 6.41 -6.39 -5.81
N ARG A 80 7.64 -6.89 -6.04
CA ARG A 80 8.65 -7.07 -4.99
C ARG A 80 9.02 -5.73 -4.36
N GLY A 81 9.52 -5.75 -3.15
CA GLY A 81 9.99 -4.59 -2.42
C GLY A 81 8.95 -4.03 -1.47
N ARG A 82 8.78 -2.71 -1.43
CA ARG A 82 7.98 -2.03 -0.41
C ARG A 82 6.60 -1.64 -0.95
N ALA A 83 5.60 -1.63 -0.06
CA ALA A 83 4.23 -1.19 -0.36
C ALA A 83 3.58 -1.88 -1.57
N PRO A 84 3.68 -3.23 -1.72
CA PRO A 84 3.27 -3.94 -2.92
C PRO A 84 1.81 -3.69 -3.29
N THR A 85 0.90 -3.67 -2.32
CA THR A 85 -0.54 -3.43 -2.56
C THR A 85 -0.81 -2.03 -3.12
N ASN A 86 -0.13 -0.99 -2.59
CA ASN A 86 -0.29 0.36 -3.13
C ASN A 86 0.24 0.45 -4.56
N TRP A 87 1.39 -0.18 -4.84
CA TRP A 87 1.95 -0.20 -6.19
C TRP A 87 1.05 -0.96 -7.16
N ALA A 88 0.45 -2.09 -6.76
CA ALA A 88 -0.48 -2.82 -7.59
C ALA A 88 -1.69 -1.97 -8.00
N VAL A 89 -2.29 -1.24 -7.04
CA VAL A 89 -3.40 -0.32 -7.32
C VAL A 89 -2.96 0.86 -8.19
N LEU A 90 -1.83 1.48 -7.89
CA LEU A 90 -1.29 2.61 -8.64
C LEU A 90 -0.99 2.26 -10.10
N MET A 91 -0.42 1.09 -10.34
CA MET A 91 -0.09 0.60 -11.68
C MET A 91 -1.31 0.06 -12.43
N GLY A 92 -2.50 0.06 -11.81
CA GLY A 92 -3.74 -0.37 -12.44
C GLY A 92 -3.82 -1.89 -12.65
N ALA A 93 -3.13 -2.67 -11.83
CA ALA A 93 -3.27 -4.11 -11.85
C ALA A 93 -4.72 -4.53 -11.55
N THR A 94 -5.18 -5.61 -12.18
CA THR A 94 -6.52 -6.17 -11.98
C THR A 94 -6.56 -7.27 -10.92
N GLN A 95 -5.37 -7.74 -10.49
CA GLN A 95 -5.20 -8.69 -9.41
C GLN A 95 -3.89 -8.47 -8.66
N THR A 96 -3.85 -8.91 -7.43
CA THR A 96 -2.67 -9.07 -6.58
C THR A 96 -2.88 -10.28 -5.68
N GLY A 97 -2.21 -10.38 -4.54
CA GLY A 97 -2.42 -11.49 -3.62
C GLY A 97 -1.42 -11.51 -2.48
N ALA A 98 -1.27 -12.67 -1.88
CA ALA A 98 -0.28 -12.97 -0.86
C ALA A 98 0.64 -14.09 -1.33
N THR A 99 1.92 -13.98 -1.02
CA THR A 99 2.94 -15.00 -1.28
C THR A 99 3.69 -15.33 -0.02
N LEU A 100 3.70 -16.60 0.38
CA LEU A 100 4.63 -17.13 1.36
C LEU A 100 5.88 -17.61 0.63
N HIS A 101 7.04 -17.06 0.99
CA HIS A 101 8.31 -17.41 0.34
C HIS A 101 9.47 -17.50 1.35
N GLU A 102 10.51 -18.24 1.00
CA GLU A 102 11.74 -18.30 1.77
C GLU A 102 12.41 -16.92 1.86
N MET A 103 12.94 -16.56 3.03
CA MET A 103 13.76 -15.37 3.19
C MET A 103 15.20 -15.66 2.78
N THR A 104 15.78 -14.74 2.04
CA THR A 104 17.18 -14.77 1.59
C THR A 104 17.83 -13.41 1.81
N ALA A 105 19.13 -13.30 1.56
CA ALA A 105 19.85 -12.02 1.62
C ALA A 105 19.32 -10.97 0.61
N LYS A 106 18.70 -11.43 -0.48
CA LYS A 106 18.06 -10.55 -1.45
C LYS A 106 16.56 -10.46 -1.14
N PRO A 107 15.98 -9.25 -1.01
CA PRO A 107 14.56 -9.09 -0.66
C PRO A 107 13.66 -9.75 -1.69
N ASP A 108 12.63 -10.45 -1.21
CA ASP A 108 11.56 -11.09 -1.97
C ASP A 108 12.04 -11.95 -3.15
N ALA A 109 13.17 -12.65 -2.96
CA ALA A 109 13.83 -13.39 -4.03
C ALA A 109 13.94 -14.91 -3.78
N GLY A 110 13.53 -15.38 -2.60
CA GLY A 110 13.58 -16.81 -2.26
C GLY A 110 12.50 -17.62 -2.96
N PHE A 111 12.60 -18.94 -2.81
CA PHE A 111 11.62 -19.88 -3.37
C PHE A 111 10.22 -19.62 -2.82
N ILE A 112 9.22 -19.72 -3.67
CA ILE A 112 7.82 -19.58 -3.31
C ILE A 112 7.32 -20.89 -2.70
N VAL A 113 6.70 -20.80 -1.54
CA VAL A 113 6.02 -21.92 -0.88
C VAL A 113 4.59 -22.02 -1.39
N ASP A 114 3.87 -20.91 -1.38
CA ASP A 114 2.45 -20.87 -1.75
C ASP A 114 1.99 -19.45 -2.05
N GLN A 115 0.93 -19.32 -2.84
CA GLN A 115 0.33 -18.04 -3.23
C GLN A 115 -1.20 -18.12 -3.25
N SER A 116 -1.85 -16.99 -2.96
CA SER A 116 -3.29 -16.82 -3.14
C SER A 116 -3.59 -15.48 -3.79
N ALA A 117 -4.30 -15.52 -4.92
CA ALA A 117 -4.68 -14.33 -5.66
C ALA A 117 -5.96 -13.71 -5.14
N VAL A 118 -6.05 -12.37 -5.23
CA VAL A 118 -7.25 -11.59 -4.97
C VAL A 118 -7.48 -10.59 -6.11
N PRO A 119 -8.75 -10.33 -6.50
CA PRO A 119 -9.05 -9.32 -7.51
C PRO A 119 -8.87 -7.90 -6.94
N ILE A 120 -8.41 -6.99 -7.79
CA ILE A 120 -8.48 -5.54 -7.59
C ILE A 120 -9.62 -5.03 -8.45
N LEU A 121 -10.72 -4.63 -7.81
CA LEU A 121 -11.88 -4.08 -8.48
C LEU A 121 -11.62 -2.64 -8.95
N PRO A 122 -12.37 -2.13 -9.96
CA PRO A 122 -12.13 -0.81 -10.54
C PRO A 122 -12.07 0.34 -9.54
N ASP A 123 -12.83 0.25 -8.45
CA ASP A 123 -12.96 1.31 -7.44
C ASP A 123 -12.34 0.95 -6.09
N ASP A 124 -11.68 -0.21 -5.98
CA ASP A 124 -10.98 -0.58 -4.76
C ASP A 124 -9.88 0.43 -4.41
N THR A 125 -9.86 0.89 -3.18
CA THR A 125 -8.70 1.58 -2.60
C THR A 125 -7.61 0.59 -2.22
N ALA A 126 -6.38 1.06 -2.05
CA ALA A 126 -5.30 0.18 -1.60
C ALA A 126 -5.57 -0.43 -0.22
N HIS A 127 -6.33 0.24 0.65
CA HIS A 127 -6.73 -0.32 1.95
C HIS A 127 -7.71 -1.50 1.77
N GLN A 128 -8.74 -1.35 0.94
CA GLN A 128 -9.66 -2.45 0.66
C GLN A 128 -8.98 -3.66 0.00
N VAL A 129 -7.99 -3.40 -0.88
CA VAL A 129 -7.16 -4.48 -1.45
C VAL A 129 -6.29 -5.11 -0.38
N PHE A 130 -5.73 -4.32 0.55
CA PHE A 130 -4.95 -4.83 1.67
C PHE A 130 -5.76 -5.77 2.56
N ASP A 131 -7.02 -5.46 2.84
CA ASP A 131 -7.92 -6.34 3.61
C ASP A 131 -8.11 -7.69 2.92
N LYS A 132 -8.32 -7.69 1.59
CA LYS A 132 -8.40 -8.92 0.80
C LYS A 132 -7.09 -9.71 0.83
N VAL A 133 -5.95 -9.02 0.72
CA VAL A 133 -4.61 -9.64 0.78
C VAL A 133 -4.36 -10.24 2.17
N THR A 134 -4.83 -9.60 3.24
CA THR A 134 -4.70 -10.13 4.61
C THR A 134 -5.42 -11.47 4.76
N VAL A 135 -6.66 -11.57 4.26
CA VAL A 135 -7.39 -12.84 4.26
C VAL A 135 -6.69 -13.90 3.41
N ALA A 136 -6.18 -13.52 2.24
CA ALA A 136 -5.41 -14.43 1.38
C ALA A 136 -4.11 -14.92 2.06
N ALA A 137 -3.43 -14.03 2.81
CA ALA A 137 -2.23 -14.36 3.56
C ALA A 137 -2.51 -15.38 4.67
N GLU A 138 -3.61 -15.20 5.40
CA GLU A 138 -4.06 -16.15 6.42
C GLU A 138 -4.32 -17.53 5.81
N GLN A 139 -5.06 -17.60 4.70
CA GLN A 139 -5.33 -18.85 3.99
C GLN A 139 -4.05 -19.53 3.50
N VAL A 140 -3.11 -18.77 2.94
CA VAL A 140 -1.80 -19.27 2.51
C VAL A 140 -1.03 -19.88 3.67
N LEU A 141 -0.94 -19.15 4.80
CA LEU A 141 -0.25 -19.64 5.99
C LEU A 141 -0.89 -20.91 6.53
N TRP A 142 -2.21 -20.90 6.70
CA TRP A 142 -2.97 -22.02 7.25
C TRP A 142 -2.74 -23.32 6.47
N ARG A 143 -2.83 -23.28 5.15
CA ARG A 143 -2.66 -24.47 4.32
C ARG A 143 -1.20 -24.89 4.12
N SER A 144 -0.23 -23.95 4.28
CA SER A 144 1.20 -24.26 4.13
C SER A 144 1.85 -24.77 5.41
N LEU A 145 1.37 -24.36 6.59
CA LEU A 145 1.99 -24.65 7.88
C LEU A 145 2.21 -26.14 8.14
N PRO A 146 1.26 -27.06 7.89
CA PRO A 146 1.48 -28.49 8.11
C PRO A 146 2.62 -29.06 7.27
N ALA A 147 2.79 -28.59 6.02
CA ALA A 147 3.86 -29.05 5.14
C ALA A 147 5.22 -28.47 5.56
N LEU A 148 5.25 -27.22 6.04
CA LEU A 148 6.45 -26.58 6.60
C LEU A 148 6.93 -27.34 7.85
N LEU A 149 6.05 -27.63 8.79
CA LEU A 149 6.36 -28.39 10.00
C LEU A 149 6.83 -29.81 9.71
N ALA A 150 6.35 -30.41 8.62
CA ALA A 150 6.78 -31.73 8.17
C ALA A 150 8.05 -31.73 7.29
N GLY A 151 8.67 -30.56 7.04
CA GLY A 151 9.85 -30.42 6.19
C GLY A 151 9.63 -30.79 4.72
N ARG A 152 8.39 -30.71 4.21
CA ARG A 152 7.99 -31.11 2.85
C ARG A 152 7.22 -30.03 2.09
N ALA A 153 7.38 -28.77 2.51
CA ALA A 153 6.77 -27.64 1.81
C ALA A 153 7.34 -27.50 0.39
N PRO A 154 6.51 -27.10 -0.57
CA PRO A 154 6.97 -26.82 -1.93
C PRO A 154 8.05 -25.74 -1.96
N ARG A 155 8.94 -25.83 -2.96
CA ARG A 155 9.96 -24.82 -3.27
C ARG A 155 9.88 -24.47 -4.74
N LEU A 156 8.95 -23.61 -5.10
CA LEU A 156 8.70 -23.21 -6.47
C LEU A 156 9.67 -22.09 -6.88
N PRO A 157 10.20 -22.10 -8.12
CA PRO A 157 11.07 -21.03 -8.60
C PRO A 157 10.38 -19.67 -8.55
N ASN A 158 11.10 -18.65 -8.10
CA ASN A 158 10.67 -17.25 -8.14
C ASN A 158 11.40 -16.57 -9.29
N GLU A 159 10.76 -16.53 -10.46
CA GLU A 159 11.38 -16.04 -11.71
C GLU A 159 11.50 -14.52 -11.73
N LEU A 160 12.52 -14.00 -11.06
CA LEU A 160 12.71 -12.56 -10.82
C LEU A 160 12.77 -11.72 -12.10
N SER A 161 13.20 -12.30 -13.22
CA SER A 161 13.24 -11.65 -14.54
C SER A 161 11.86 -11.32 -15.10
N GLN A 162 10.82 -12.03 -14.66
CA GLN A 162 9.44 -11.83 -15.07
C GLN A 162 8.68 -10.90 -14.12
N GLY A 163 9.36 -10.39 -13.09
CA GLY A 163 8.76 -9.60 -12.04
C GLY A 163 9.06 -8.12 -12.10
N SER A 164 8.59 -7.41 -11.09
CA SER A 164 8.86 -6.00 -10.86
C SER A 164 9.39 -5.76 -9.45
N TYR A 165 10.08 -4.61 -9.25
CA TYR A 165 10.58 -4.23 -7.93
C TYR A 165 10.29 -2.75 -7.69
N PHE A 166 9.75 -2.43 -6.52
CA PHE A 166 9.35 -1.07 -6.16
C PHE A 166 9.92 -0.66 -4.80
N GLY A 167 10.30 0.61 -4.70
CA GLY A 167 10.76 1.25 -3.47
C GLY A 167 9.62 1.66 -2.54
N GLY A 168 10.01 2.24 -1.39
CA GLY A 168 9.05 2.89 -0.50
C GLY A 168 8.45 4.14 -1.13
N ARG A 169 7.29 4.56 -0.63
CA ARG A 169 6.61 5.79 -1.04
C ARG A 169 6.74 6.86 0.03
N LYS A 170 6.62 8.13 -0.39
CA LYS A 170 6.63 9.32 0.48
C LYS A 170 5.30 10.05 0.35
N PRO A 171 4.89 10.88 1.31
CA PRO A 171 3.67 11.69 1.20
C PRO A 171 3.62 12.56 -0.06
N GLU A 172 4.79 13.03 -0.53
CA GLU A 172 4.92 13.85 -1.74
C GLU A 172 4.53 13.11 -3.02
N ASP A 173 4.66 11.78 -3.02
CA ASP A 173 4.24 10.92 -4.14
C ASP A 173 2.71 10.90 -4.33
N GLY A 174 1.95 11.49 -3.40
CA GLY A 174 0.52 11.71 -3.51
C GLY A 174 0.14 12.96 -4.30
N ARG A 175 1.10 13.76 -4.79
CA ARG A 175 0.83 14.94 -5.61
C ARG A 175 0.17 14.53 -6.92
N ILE A 176 -1.00 15.09 -7.21
CA ILE A 176 -1.72 14.83 -8.45
C ILE A 176 -1.13 15.67 -9.57
N ASP A 177 -0.75 15.00 -10.65
CA ASP A 177 -0.46 15.63 -11.94
C ASP A 177 -1.69 15.50 -12.83
N TRP A 178 -2.47 16.57 -12.94
CA TRP A 178 -3.69 16.61 -13.73
C TRP A 178 -3.45 16.51 -15.24
N SER A 179 -2.21 16.66 -15.71
CA SER A 179 -1.87 16.46 -17.12
C SER A 179 -1.87 14.98 -17.53
N GLN A 180 -1.85 14.07 -16.56
CA GLN A 180 -1.92 12.63 -16.81
C GLN A 180 -3.32 12.18 -17.23
N PRO A 181 -3.45 10.99 -17.87
CA PRO A 181 -4.75 10.38 -18.15
C PRO A 181 -5.58 10.14 -16.89
N ALA A 182 -6.90 10.28 -17.03
CA ALA A 182 -7.84 10.12 -15.90
C ALA A 182 -7.69 8.78 -15.16
N GLN A 183 -7.35 7.70 -15.86
CA GLN A 183 -7.11 6.41 -15.21
C GLN A 183 -5.89 6.44 -14.28
N GLN A 184 -4.81 7.12 -14.66
CA GLN A 184 -3.62 7.24 -13.83
C GLN A 184 -3.86 8.13 -12.62
N VAL A 185 -4.54 9.27 -12.82
CA VAL A 185 -4.95 10.16 -11.71
C VAL A 185 -5.86 9.42 -10.74
N TYR A 186 -6.83 8.67 -11.24
CA TYR A 186 -7.74 7.88 -10.39
C TYR A 186 -7.01 6.77 -9.64
N ASN A 187 -6.11 6.06 -10.30
CA ASN A 187 -5.28 5.04 -9.65
C ASN A 187 -4.43 5.64 -8.53
N LEU A 188 -3.85 6.84 -8.72
CA LEU A 188 -3.11 7.53 -7.66
C LEU A 188 -4.03 7.82 -6.47
N ILE A 189 -5.21 8.42 -6.71
CA ILE A 189 -6.14 8.78 -5.64
C ILE A 189 -6.50 7.55 -4.80
N ARG A 190 -6.92 6.46 -5.42
CA ARG A 190 -7.32 5.25 -4.69
C ARG A 190 -6.13 4.47 -4.09
N ALA A 191 -4.91 4.58 -4.66
CA ALA A 191 -3.72 3.95 -4.12
C ALA A 191 -3.25 4.58 -2.80
N VAL A 192 -3.52 5.86 -2.59
CA VAL A 192 -3.11 6.60 -1.38
C VAL A 192 -4.28 7.14 -0.56
N ALA A 193 -5.51 6.70 -0.87
CA ALA A 193 -6.70 7.05 -0.10
C ALA A 193 -6.55 6.71 1.40
N PRO A 194 -7.26 7.38 2.30
CA PRO A 194 -7.20 7.06 3.73
C PRO A 194 -7.31 5.55 4.00
N PRO A 195 -6.55 5.03 4.97
CA PRO A 195 -5.76 5.72 6.02
C PRO A 195 -4.35 6.20 5.61
N TYR A 196 -4.00 6.08 4.34
CA TYR A 196 -2.74 6.64 3.82
C TYR A 196 -2.81 8.17 3.74
N PRO A 197 -1.66 8.87 3.51
CA PRO A 197 -1.60 10.35 3.54
C PRO A 197 -2.52 11.07 2.56
N GLY A 198 -3.07 10.37 1.56
CA GLY A 198 -3.98 10.91 0.57
C GLY A 198 -3.30 11.52 -0.66
N ALA A 199 -4.06 11.58 -1.76
CA ALA A 199 -3.69 12.34 -2.93
C ALA A 199 -3.94 13.83 -2.68
N PHE A 200 -3.17 14.71 -3.32
CA PHE A 200 -3.33 16.15 -3.14
C PHE A 200 -2.97 16.95 -4.37
N THR A 201 -3.50 18.16 -4.43
CA THR A 201 -3.10 19.18 -5.41
C THR A 201 -2.83 20.52 -4.70
N GLU A 202 -2.12 21.41 -5.36
CA GLU A 202 -1.84 22.74 -4.85
C GLU A 202 -2.38 23.80 -5.80
N ILE A 203 -3.12 24.76 -5.27
CA ILE A 203 -3.73 25.84 -6.01
C ILE A 203 -3.54 27.15 -5.22
N GLY A 204 -2.95 28.15 -5.84
CA GLY A 204 -2.69 29.43 -5.16
C GLY A 204 -1.87 29.30 -3.89
N GLY A 205 -0.89 28.39 -3.86
CA GLY A 205 -0.06 28.13 -2.67
C GLY A 205 -0.75 27.34 -1.55
N ARG A 206 -2.00 26.90 -1.75
CA ARG A 206 -2.75 26.09 -0.78
C ARG A 206 -2.82 24.64 -1.22
N ARG A 207 -2.63 23.73 -0.27
CA ARG A 207 -2.75 22.28 -0.48
C ARG A 207 -4.19 21.83 -0.22
N PHE A 208 -4.74 21.09 -1.19
CA PHE A 208 -6.05 20.44 -1.10
C PHE A 208 -5.87 18.93 -1.22
N GLY A 209 -6.33 18.20 -0.21
CA GLY A 209 -6.34 16.73 -0.21
C GLY A 209 -7.57 16.21 -0.93
N VAL A 210 -7.39 15.17 -1.76
CA VAL A 210 -8.49 14.42 -2.39
C VAL A 210 -8.62 13.10 -1.65
N ALA A 211 -9.56 13.06 -0.70
CA ALA A 211 -9.75 11.88 0.16
C ALA A 211 -10.59 10.81 -0.54
N ARG A 212 -11.59 11.22 -1.33
CA ARG A 212 -12.48 10.32 -2.05
C ARG A 212 -12.89 10.89 -3.39
N ALA A 213 -12.84 10.06 -4.42
CA ALA A 213 -13.23 10.40 -5.77
C ALA A 213 -13.73 9.18 -6.53
N HIS A 214 -14.34 9.38 -7.67
CA HIS A 214 -14.62 8.32 -8.66
C HIS A 214 -14.49 8.86 -10.08
N ARG A 215 -14.44 7.98 -11.06
CA ARG A 215 -14.43 8.40 -12.46
C ARG A 215 -15.76 9.04 -12.81
N GLY A 216 -15.70 10.26 -13.31
CA GLY A 216 -16.86 11.08 -13.60
C GLY A 216 -17.25 11.09 -15.08
N VAL A 217 -18.43 11.66 -15.34
CA VAL A 217 -18.89 11.97 -16.68
C VAL A 217 -18.50 13.42 -17.00
N PRO A 218 -17.97 13.70 -18.20
CA PRO A 218 -17.65 15.05 -18.59
C PRO A 218 -18.85 16.01 -18.43
N PRO A 219 -18.64 17.20 -17.83
CA PRO A 219 -19.68 18.19 -17.77
C PRO A 219 -20.08 18.66 -19.18
N SER A 220 -21.34 18.99 -19.38
CA SER A 220 -21.87 19.49 -20.66
C SER A 220 -21.19 20.79 -21.15
N GLU A 221 -20.68 21.59 -20.22
CA GLU A 221 -19.94 22.83 -20.49
C GLU A 221 -18.43 22.61 -20.31
N ARG A 222 -17.82 21.99 -21.29
CA ARG A 222 -16.37 21.72 -21.29
C ARG A 222 -15.50 22.82 -21.91
N ALA A 223 -16.12 23.79 -22.59
CA ALA A 223 -15.42 24.76 -23.43
C ALA A 223 -14.35 25.55 -22.63
N GLY A 224 -13.08 25.29 -22.95
CA GLY A 224 -11.94 26.11 -22.52
C GLY A 224 -11.31 25.77 -21.17
N ARG A 225 -11.71 24.69 -20.47
CA ARG A 225 -11.11 24.32 -19.18
C ARG A 225 -9.94 23.34 -19.39
N GLY A 226 -8.74 23.76 -18.99
CA GLY A 226 -7.55 22.92 -18.98
C GLY A 226 -7.51 21.89 -17.84
N PRO A 227 -6.47 21.03 -17.79
CA PRO A 227 -6.26 20.09 -16.71
C PRO A 227 -6.19 20.78 -15.32
N GLY A 228 -6.85 20.20 -14.33
CA GLY A 228 -6.91 20.74 -12.97
C GLY A 228 -8.24 20.54 -12.28
N LEU A 229 -8.40 21.09 -11.06
CA LEU A 229 -9.66 21.10 -10.33
C LEU A 229 -10.54 22.28 -10.77
N HIS A 230 -11.82 22.00 -10.94
CA HIS A 230 -12.83 22.97 -11.36
C HIS A 230 -14.14 22.78 -10.57
N VAL A 231 -14.90 23.87 -10.46
CA VAL A 231 -16.30 23.81 -10.01
C VAL A 231 -17.21 23.65 -11.21
N SER A 232 -18.12 22.68 -11.15
CA SER A 232 -19.15 22.42 -12.16
C SER A 232 -20.51 22.29 -11.48
N GLY A 233 -21.27 23.38 -11.44
CA GLY A 233 -22.47 23.48 -10.63
C GLY A 233 -22.18 23.25 -9.14
N ARG A 234 -22.74 22.20 -8.56
CA ARG A 234 -22.53 21.83 -7.15
C ARG A 234 -21.43 20.78 -6.95
N ARG A 235 -20.71 20.41 -8.00
CA ARG A 235 -19.64 19.40 -7.95
C ARG A 235 -18.27 20.05 -8.09
N ILE A 236 -17.29 19.43 -7.45
CA ILE A 236 -15.87 19.66 -7.74
C ILE A 236 -15.42 18.54 -8.68
N VAL A 237 -14.79 18.90 -9.78
CA VAL A 237 -14.36 17.95 -10.80
C VAL A 237 -12.88 18.17 -11.15
N GLY A 238 -12.15 17.10 -11.33
CA GLY A 238 -10.79 17.12 -11.90
C GLY A 238 -10.89 16.86 -13.40
N ILE A 239 -10.35 17.74 -14.22
CA ILE A 239 -10.17 17.50 -15.66
C ILE A 239 -8.74 17.00 -15.84
N CYS A 240 -8.60 15.89 -16.54
CA CYS A 240 -7.32 15.24 -16.80
C CYS A 240 -6.79 15.52 -18.22
N GLY A 241 -5.52 15.22 -18.46
CA GLY A 241 -4.84 15.53 -19.73
C GLY A 241 -5.44 14.86 -20.96
N ASP A 242 -6.02 13.66 -20.81
CA ASP A 242 -6.78 12.96 -21.84
C ASP A 242 -8.22 13.49 -22.00
N GLY A 243 -8.58 14.51 -21.24
CA GLY A 243 -9.91 15.05 -21.14
C GLY A 243 -10.88 14.18 -20.35
N GLY A 244 -10.44 13.08 -19.73
CA GLY A 244 -11.24 12.33 -18.76
C GLY A 244 -11.52 13.15 -17.52
N VAL A 245 -12.57 12.77 -16.76
CA VAL A 245 -13.05 13.53 -15.61
C VAL A 245 -13.03 12.65 -14.36
N ILE A 246 -12.61 13.26 -13.26
CA ILE A 246 -12.68 12.69 -11.91
C ILE A 246 -13.66 13.53 -11.10
N ASP A 247 -14.74 12.95 -10.63
CA ASP A 247 -15.66 13.57 -9.66
C ASP A 247 -15.02 13.47 -8.27
N ILE A 248 -14.80 14.62 -7.64
CA ILE A 248 -14.25 14.72 -6.30
C ILE A 248 -15.41 14.66 -5.31
N LEU A 249 -15.49 13.57 -4.56
CA LEU A 249 -16.53 13.35 -3.57
C LEU A 249 -16.19 13.98 -2.22
N GLU A 250 -14.88 14.05 -1.92
CA GLU A 250 -14.40 14.62 -0.69
C GLU A 250 -13.07 15.35 -0.94
N LEU A 251 -13.13 16.69 -0.84
CA LEU A 251 -11.98 17.58 -0.92
C LEU A 251 -11.70 18.15 0.47
N LEU A 252 -10.45 18.19 0.88
CA LEU A 252 -10.02 18.65 2.19
C LEU A 252 -9.06 19.84 2.08
N SER A 253 -9.21 20.84 2.94
CA SER A 253 -8.18 21.85 3.21
C SER A 253 -7.66 21.62 4.64
N GLY A 254 -6.46 21.05 4.76
CA GLY A 254 -6.04 20.43 6.03
C GLY A 254 -6.96 19.26 6.40
N ALA A 255 -7.59 19.32 7.56
CA ALA A 255 -8.58 18.33 8.01
C ALA A 255 -10.03 18.75 7.72
N THR A 256 -10.26 19.94 7.13
CA THR A 256 -11.61 20.50 6.95
C THR A 256 -12.17 20.15 5.56
N PRO A 257 -13.35 19.53 5.45
CA PRO A 257 -14.04 19.33 4.18
C PRO A 257 -14.37 20.67 3.49
N VAL A 258 -14.19 20.69 2.18
CA VAL A 258 -14.43 21.87 1.33
C VAL A 258 -15.48 21.51 0.29
N ASP A 259 -16.62 22.18 0.31
CA ASP A 259 -17.66 22.03 -0.71
C ASP A 259 -17.38 22.86 -1.98
N ALA A 260 -18.21 22.67 -3.01
CA ALA A 260 -18.01 23.33 -4.29
C ALA A 260 -18.16 24.87 -4.21
N ALA A 261 -19.01 25.38 -3.31
CA ALA A 261 -19.21 26.82 -3.13
C ALA A 261 -18.00 27.45 -2.46
N ALA A 262 -17.54 26.85 -1.36
CA ALA A 262 -16.32 27.31 -0.64
C ALA A 262 -15.08 27.20 -1.54
N PHE A 263 -14.95 26.10 -2.29
CA PHE A 263 -13.83 25.93 -3.22
C PHE A 263 -13.86 26.98 -4.34
N GLY A 264 -15.03 27.31 -4.88
CA GLY A 264 -15.20 28.36 -5.89
C GLY A 264 -14.72 29.74 -5.40
N LEU A 265 -15.07 30.10 -4.18
CA LEU A 265 -14.59 31.35 -3.55
C LEU A 265 -13.07 31.37 -3.38
N LEU A 266 -12.47 30.25 -3.00
CA LEU A 266 -11.01 30.13 -2.85
C LEU A 266 -10.27 30.25 -4.20
N LEU A 267 -10.81 29.73 -5.30
CA LEU A 267 -10.24 29.89 -6.63
C LEU A 267 -10.22 31.36 -7.09
N HIS A 268 -11.30 32.12 -6.82
CA HIS A 268 -11.39 33.54 -7.18
C HIS A 268 -10.45 34.42 -6.35
N SER A 269 -10.23 34.11 -5.08
CA SER A 269 -9.30 34.85 -4.22
C SER A 269 -7.83 34.64 -4.60
N SER A 270 -7.50 33.52 -5.26
CA SER A 270 -6.14 33.21 -5.70
C SER A 270 -5.77 33.84 -7.07
N SER A 271 -6.77 34.26 -7.85
CA SER A 271 -6.56 34.90 -9.16
C SER A 271 -6.48 36.43 -9.09
N GLY A 272 -6.57 37.02 -7.92
CA GLY A 272 -6.66 38.46 -7.69
C GLY A 272 -5.43 39.15 -7.09
N SER A 273 -4.24 38.52 -7.12
CA SER A 273 -3.00 39.24 -6.78
C SER A 273 -2.26 39.65 -8.04
N PRO A 274 -2.01 40.95 -8.24
CA PRO A 274 -1.28 41.48 -9.40
C PRO A 274 0.20 41.07 -9.37
#